data_d1f560ca00ecf7ad33f43664002f4ebc
#
_entry.id   d1f560ca00ecf7ad33f43664002f4ebc
#
_cell.length_a   1.000
_cell.length_b   1.000
_cell.length_c   1.000
_cell.angle_alpha   90.00
_cell.angle_beta   90.00
_cell.angle_gamma   90.00
#
_symmetry.space_group_name_H-M   'P 1'
#
loop_
_entity.id
_entity.type
_entity.pdbx_description
1 polymer ?
#
loop_
_entity_poly.entity_id
_entity_poly.type
_entity_poly.pdbx_seq_one_letter_code
_entity_poly.pdbx_strand_id
1 'polypeptide(L)'
;TLFGDRVKHWFTVNEPIVPEEGGYLYDFHYPNVVDFKRAATVAYHTVLAHSTAVRAWRAGRYDGEIGVVLNLTPSYPRSQHPADVQAA
;
A
#
# COMPACT_ATOMS: atom_id res chain seq x y z
N THR A 1 20.03 -0.85 10.84
CA THR A 1 21.33 -0.63 11.52
C THR A 1 22.44 -0.29 10.53
N LEU A 2 22.54 -0.99 9.40
CA LEU A 2 23.64 -0.76 8.43
C LEU A 2 23.66 0.65 7.82
N PHE A 3 22.50 1.28 7.66
CA PHE A 3 22.35 2.55 6.94
C PHE A 3 21.68 3.65 7.77
N GLY A 4 21.30 3.37 9.01
CA GLY A 4 20.54 4.29 9.86
C GLY A 4 21.25 5.59 10.19
N ASP A 5 22.57 5.62 10.09
CA ASP A 5 23.40 6.82 10.27
C ASP A 5 23.38 7.76 9.05
N ARG A 6 23.04 7.24 7.86
CA ARG A 6 23.13 7.94 6.57
C ARG A 6 21.80 8.17 5.87
N VAL A 7 20.86 7.22 6.00
CA VAL A 7 19.55 7.29 5.35
C VAL A 7 18.55 7.92 6.31
N LYS A 8 17.89 8.99 5.88
CA LYS A 8 16.92 9.76 6.68
C LYS A 8 15.47 9.57 6.25
N HIS A 9 15.25 9.10 5.02
CA HIS A 9 13.91 8.85 4.48
C HIS A 9 13.77 7.38 4.09
N TRP A 10 12.80 6.71 4.71
CA TRP A 10 12.57 5.29 4.56
C TRP A 10 11.16 5.03 4.06
N PHE A 11 11.00 4.04 3.22
CA PHE A 11 9.70 3.54 2.79
C PHE A 11 9.61 2.05 3.06
N THR A 12 8.49 1.61 3.61
CA THR A 12 8.26 0.20 3.97
C THR A 12 7.83 -0.62 2.77
N VAL A 13 6.86 -0.11 2.02
CA VAL A 13 6.24 -0.78 0.87
C VAL A 13 6.02 0.24 -0.24
N ASN A 14 6.28 -0.16 -1.48
CA ASN A 14 5.96 0.62 -2.67
C ASN A 14 4.67 0.08 -3.30
N GLU A 15 3.69 0.97 -3.50
CA GLU A 15 2.43 0.70 -4.20
C GLU A 15 1.76 -0.63 -3.78
N PRO A 16 1.36 -0.79 -2.51
CA PRO A 16 0.86 -2.06 -1.98
C PRO A 16 -0.34 -2.62 -2.74
N ILE A 17 -1.12 -1.77 -3.40
CA ILE A 17 -2.29 -2.17 -4.20
C ILE A 17 -1.89 -2.91 -5.49
N VAL A 18 -0.73 -2.62 -6.07
CA VAL A 18 -0.32 -3.20 -7.36
C VAL A 18 -0.13 -4.72 -7.30
N PRO A 19 0.64 -5.31 -6.38
CA PRO A 19 0.72 -6.76 -6.26
C PRO A 19 -0.60 -7.40 -5.79
N GLU A 20 -1.42 -6.69 -5.02
CA GLU A 20 -2.74 -7.18 -4.59
C GLU A 20 -3.70 -7.29 -5.76
N GLU A 21 -3.96 -6.19 -6.46
CA GLU A 21 -4.87 -6.16 -7.61
C GLU A 21 -4.33 -6.98 -8.77
N GLY A 22 -3.08 -6.76 -9.14
CA GLY A 22 -2.47 -7.41 -10.28
C GLY A 22 -2.25 -8.89 -10.09
N GLY A 23 -1.91 -9.31 -8.88
CA GLY A 23 -1.60 -10.70 -8.58
C GLY A 23 -2.81 -11.54 -8.18
N TYR A 24 -3.87 -10.90 -7.61
CA TYR A 24 -4.98 -11.63 -6.99
C TYR A 24 -6.38 -11.21 -7.44
N LEU A 25 -6.53 -10.14 -8.23
CA LEU A 25 -7.82 -9.70 -8.77
C LEU A 25 -7.87 -9.66 -10.29
N TYR A 26 -6.83 -9.11 -10.96
CA TYR A 26 -6.89 -8.80 -12.40
C TYR A 26 -5.90 -9.57 -13.26
N ASP A 27 -5.14 -10.49 -12.72
CA ASP A 27 -4.28 -11.43 -13.45
C ASP A 27 -3.22 -10.77 -14.38
N PHE A 28 -2.65 -9.64 -13.98
CA PHE A 28 -1.58 -8.99 -14.74
C PHE A 28 -0.20 -9.01 -14.04
N HIS A 29 -0.13 -9.58 -12.85
CA HIS A 29 1.10 -9.69 -12.04
C HIS A 29 1.20 -11.07 -11.39
N TYR A 30 2.43 -11.53 -11.13
CA TYR A 30 2.65 -12.75 -10.35
C TYR A 30 1.98 -12.62 -8.96
N PRO A 31 1.31 -13.64 -8.42
CA PRO A 31 1.26 -15.04 -8.86
C PRO A 31 0.14 -15.38 -9.86
N ASN A 32 -0.57 -14.41 -10.38
CA ASN A 32 -1.63 -14.62 -11.39
C ASN A 32 -2.78 -15.52 -10.89
N VAL A 33 -3.19 -15.31 -9.65
CA VAL A 33 -4.28 -16.05 -9.00
C VAL A 33 -5.48 -15.13 -8.80
N VAL A 34 -6.54 -15.33 -9.56
CA VAL A 34 -7.78 -14.54 -9.39
C VAL A 34 -8.60 -15.12 -8.25
N ASP A 35 -8.49 -14.52 -7.07
CA ASP A 35 -9.15 -14.98 -5.85
C ASP A 35 -9.31 -13.80 -4.87
N PHE A 36 -10.53 -13.29 -4.74
CA PHE A 36 -10.85 -12.16 -3.87
C PHE A 36 -10.48 -12.40 -2.39
N LYS A 37 -10.69 -13.61 -1.88
CA LYS A 37 -10.35 -13.94 -0.48
C LYS A 37 -8.84 -13.85 -0.25
N ARG A 38 -8.05 -14.32 -1.20
CA ARG A 38 -6.59 -14.19 -1.14
C ARG A 38 -6.15 -12.73 -1.28
N ALA A 39 -6.77 -11.97 -2.19
CA ALA A 39 -6.51 -10.54 -2.32
C ALA A 39 -6.72 -9.80 -1.00
N ALA A 40 -7.85 -10.00 -0.33
CA ALA A 40 -8.13 -9.41 0.97
C ALA A 40 -7.11 -9.84 2.05
N THR A 41 -6.66 -11.09 2.01
CA THR A 41 -5.63 -11.59 2.93
C THR A 41 -4.28 -10.93 2.65
N VAL A 42 -3.91 -10.75 1.40
CA VAL A 42 -2.68 -10.05 0.98
C VAL A 42 -2.72 -8.59 1.42
N ALA A 43 -3.83 -7.88 1.19
CA ALA A 43 -4.02 -6.51 1.65
C ALA A 43 -3.80 -6.38 3.16
N TYR A 44 -4.47 -7.23 3.94
CA TYR A 44 -4.30 -7.27 5.40
C TYR A 44 -2.85 -7.49 5.83
N HIS A 45 -2.18 -8.50 5.26
CA HIS A 45 -0.80 -8.81 5.62
C HIS A 45 0.18 -7.72 5.16
N THR A 46 -0.08 -7.03 4.07
CA THR A 46 0.74 -5.91 3.61
C THR A 46 0.67 -4.74 4.61
N VAL A 47 -0.52 -4.39 5.09
CA VAL A 47 -0.70 -3.37 6.13
C VAL A 47 -0.05 -3.80 7.46
N LEU A 48 -0.17 -5.07 7.82
CA LEU A 48 0.48 -5.63 9.01
C LEU A 48 2.00 -5.57 8.91
N ALA A 49 2.57 -5.92 7.76
CA ALA A 49 4.00 -5.83 7.50
C ALA A 49 4.50 -4.38 7.59
N HIS A 50 3.79 -3.43 6.96
CA HIS A 50 4.07 -2.00 7.08
C HIS A 50 4.09 -1.56 8.56
N SER A 51 3.03 -1.86 9.29
CA SER A 51 2.89 -1.47 10.70
C SER A 51 4.01 -2.05 11.57
N THR A 52 4.36 -3.31 11.33
CA THR A 52 5.44 -3.99 12.04
C THR A 52 6.79 -3.35 11.76
N ALA A 53 7.08 -3.02 10.50
CA ALA A 53 8.30 -2.35 10.10
C ALA A 53 8.42 -0.94 10.73
N VAL A 54 7.32 -0.16 10.72
CA VAL A 54 7.28 1.16 11.36
C VAL A 54 7.54 1.06 12.87
N ARG A 55 6.93 0.08 13.53
CA ARG A 55 7.17 -0.15 14.97
C ARG A 55 8.62 -0.50 15.26
N ALA A 56 9.22 -1.39 14.48
CA ALA A 56 10.63 -1.76 14.61
C ALA A 56 11.55 -0.56 14.37
N TRP A 57 11.26 0.25 13.34
CA TRP A 57 12.03 1.46 13.04
C TRP A 57 11.97 2.47 14.20
N ARG A 58 10.79 2.72 14.76
CA ARG A 58 10.60 3.61 15.91
C ARG A 58 11.29 3.08 17.17
N ALA A 59 11.22 1.77 17.41
CA ALA A 59 11.92 1.15 18.55
C ALA A 59 13.44 1.27 18.42
N GLY A 60 13.99 1.26 17.21
CA GLY A 60 15.40 1.50 16.93
C GLY A 60 15.86 2.93 17.13
N ARG A 61 14.93 3.88 17.35
CA ARG A 61 15.20 5.33 17.55
C ARG A 61 16.07 5.92 16.44
N TYR A 62 15.84 5.48 15.20
CA TYR A 62 16.53 6.05 14.04
C TYR A 62 16.08 7.48 13.80
N ASP A 63 17.03 8.32 13.40
CA ASP A 63 16.76 9.69 13.00
C ASP A 63 16.22 9.71 11.57
N GLY A 64 15.17 10.51 11.34
CA GLY A 64 14.52 10.65 10.03
C GLY A 64 13.04 10.30 10.04
N GLU A 65 12.55 9.92 8.86
CA GLU A 65 11.13 9.65 8.62
C GLU A 65 10.93 8.29 7.96
N ILE A 66 9.80 7.65 8.26
CA ILE A 66 9.39 6.39 7.65
C ILE A 66 7.92 6.46 7.20
N GLY A 67 7.64 5.99 6.00
CA GLY A 67 6.31 5.99 5.42
C GLY A 67 6.06 4.85 4.46
N VAL A 68 5.06 5.03 3.62
CA VAL A 68 4.67 4.11 2.55
C VAL A 68 4.47 4.92 1.26
N VAL A 69 4.78 4.33 0.13
CA VAL A 69 4.48 4.93 -1.19
C VAL A 69 3.15 4.39 -1.67
N LEU A 70 2.13 5.25 -1.74
CA LEU A 70 0.79 4.86 -2.16
C LEU A 70 0.55 5.19 -3.63
N ASN A 71 -0.08 4.26 -4.33
CA ASN A 71 -0.72 4.50 -5.62
C ASN A 71 -2.21 4.72 -5.35
N LEU A 72 -2.68 5.93 -5.60
CA LEU A 72 -4.06 6.33 -5.34
C LEU A 72 -4.73 6.79 -6.63
N THR A 73 -5.91 6.26 -6.89
CA THR A 73 -6.73 6.64 -8.04
C THR A 73 -8.01 7.31 -7.53
N PRO A 74 -7.99 8.65 -7.35
CA PRO A 74 -9.18 9.35 -6.89
C PRO A 74 -10.26 9.35 -7.96
N SER A 75 -11.50 9.13 -7.55
CA SER A 75 -12.67 9.22 -8.41
C SER A 75 -13.25 10.63 -8.37
N TYR A 76 -13.74 11.09 -9.51
CA TYR A 76 -14.40 12.39 -9.64
C TYR A 76 -15.77 12.19 -10.30
N PRO A 77 -16.79 12.95 -9.88
CA PRO A 77 -18.10 12.86 -10.49
C PRO A 77 -18.04 13.34 -11.95
N ARG A 78 -18.74 12.61 -12.82
CA ARG A 78 -18.85 12.97 -14.25
C ARG A 78 -19.56 14.31 -14.48
N SER A 79 -20.52 14.65 -13.61
CA SER A 79 -21.27 15.90 -13.65
C SER A 79 -21.71 16.34 -12.26
N GLN A 80 -22.40 17.49 -12.16
CA GLN A 80 -23.01 17.97 -10.93
C GLN A 80 -24.31 17.22 -10.56
N HIS A 81 -24.73 16.27 -11.38
CA HIS A 81 -25.94 15.49 -11.10
C HIS A 81 -25.76 14.69 -9.80
N PRO A 82 -26.78 14.66 -8.90
CA PRO A 82 -26.66 13.98 -7.60
C PRO A 82 -26.22 12.51 -7.68
N ALA A 83 -26.68 11.77 -8.70
CA ALA A 83 -26.28 10.38 -8.91
C ALA A 83 -24.78 10.24 -9.28
N ASP A 84 -24.22 11.16 -10.06
CA ASP A 84 -22.80 11.16 -10.42
C ASP A 84 -21.93 11.53 -9.21
N VAL A 85 -22.40 12.50 -8.40
CA VAL A 85 -21.70 12.90 -7.18
C VAL A 85 -21.70 11.77 -6.14
N GLN A 86 -22.81 11.02 -6.04
CA GLN A 86 -22.91 9.89 -5.12
C GLN A 86 -22.04 8.68 -5.57
N ALA A 87 -21.84 8.52 -6.88
CA ALA A 87 -21.07 7.40 -7.44
C ALA A 87 -19.54 7.62 -7.39
N ALA A 88 -19.10 8.86 -7.21
CA ALA A 88 -17.68 9.21 -7.11
C ALA A 88 -17.13 9.00 -5.70
#